data_037da4e77f5f9a69efdc58eed3fec2af
#
_entry.id   037da4e77f5f9a69efdc58eed3fec2af
#
_cell.length_a   1.000
_cell.length_b   1.000
_cell.length_c   1.000
_cell.angle_alpha   90.00
_cell.angle_beta   90.00
_cell.angle_gamma   90.00
#
_symmetry.space_group_name_H-M   'P 1'
#
loop_
_entity.id
_entity.type
_entity.pdbx_description
1 polymer ?
#
loop_
_entity_poly.entity_id
_entity_poly.type
_entity_poly.pdbx_seq_one_letter_code
_entity_poly.pdbx_strand_id
1 'polypeptide(L)' 'MDKAQWALNLLKDDTFQEVMQNLRGTELNRIVSSNYGEIEIREEAYARIRVLESIEAHLESMAAQKMMDEKRIKIL' A
#
# COMPACT_ATOMS: atom_id res chain seq x y z
N MET A 1 23.50 -1.47 -2.28
CA MET A 1 22.19 -2.13 -2.36
C MET A 1 21.37 -1.54 -3.52
N ASP A 2 20.75 -2.39 -4.32
CA ASP A 2 19.84 -1.95 -5.37
C ASP A 2 18.47 -1.66 -4.74
N LYS A 3 18.17 -0.40 -4.55
CA LYS A 3 16.92 0.04 -3.91
C LYS A 3 15.69 -0.33 -4.72
N ALA A 4 15.78 -0.30 -6.05
CA ALA A 4 14.66 -0.68 -6.90
C ALA A 4 14.31 -2.15 -6.73
N GLN A 5 15.32 -3.02 -6.69
CA GLN A 5 15.11 -4.45 -6.48
C GLN A 5 14.57 -4.72 -5.07
N TRP A 6 15.10 -4.02 -4.07
CA TRP A 6 14.60 -4.14 -2.70
C TRP A 6 13.11 -3.78 -2.62
N ALA A 7 12.73 -2.65 -3.23
CA ALA A 7 11.33 -2.20 -3.23
C ALA A 7 10.43 -3.20 -3.96
N LEU A 8 10.89 -3.71 -5.10
CA LEU A 8 10.13 -4.71 -5.85
C LEU A 8 9.93 -5.99 -5.04
N ASN A 9 10.99 -6.46 -4.38
CA ASN A 9 10.90 -7.65 -3.55
C ASN A 9 9.93 -7.46 -2.39
N LEU A 10 9.94 -6.27 -1.77
CA LEU A 10 9.03 -5.96 -0.68
C LEU A 10 7.58 -5.94 -1.17
N LEU A 11 7.32 -5.32 -2.32
CA LEU A 11 5.97 -5.27 -2.90
C LEU A 11 5.43 -6.66 -3.22
N LYS A 12 6.30 -7.61 -3.55
CA LYS A 12 5.92 -9.00 -3.84
C LYS A 12 5.86 -9.89 -2.60
N ASP A 13 6.35 -9.41 -1.48
CA ASP A 13 6.40 -10.19 -0.24
C ASP A 13 4.99 -10.38 0.33
N ASP A 14 4.59 -11.64 0.51
CA ASP A 14 3.25 -11.99 0.97
C ASP A 14 2.98 -11.45 2.37
N THR A 15 3.97 -11.49 3.26
CA THR A 15 3.82 -10.98 4.62
C THR A 15 3.62 -9.46 4.62
N PHE A 16 4.39 -8.75 3.80
CA PHE A 16 4.22 -7.30 3.66
C PHE A 16 2.82 -6.97 3.15
N GLN A 17 2.35 -7.67 2.13
CA GLN A 17 1.00 -7.47 1.59
C GLN A 17 -0.07 -7.73 2.65
N GLU A 18 0.11 -8.80 3.42
CA GLU A 18 -0.82 -9.13 4.50
C GLU A 18 -0.87 -8.03 5.56
N VAL A 19 0.29 -7.52 5.98
CA VAL A 19 0.36 -6.41 6.94
C VAL A 19 -0.36 -5.17 6.40
N MET A 20 -0.12 -4.81 5.15
CA MET A 20 -0.76 -3.64 4.53
C MET A 20 -2.27 -3.81 4.43
N GLN A 21 -2.73 -5.00 4.04
CA GLN A 21 -4.15 -5.31 3.96
C GLN A 21 -4.83 -5.27 5.32
N ASN A 22 -4.17 -5.80 6.35
CA ASN A 22 -4.70 -5.79 7.71
C ASN A 22 -4.81 -4.37 8.26
N LEU A 23 -3.80 -3.54 8.02
CA LEU A 23 -3.83 -2.14 8.45
C LEU A 23 -4.95 -1.38 7.75
N ARG A 24 -5.08 -1.56 6.44
CA ARG A 24 -6.16 -0.93 5.66
C ARG A 24 -7.53 -1.41 6.14
N GLY A 25 -7.67 -2.72 6.36
CA GLY A 25 -8.91 -3.31 6.83
C GLY A 25 -9.35 -2.77 8.19
N THR A 26 -8.39 -2.56 9.10
CA THR A 26 -8.66 -1.97 10.40
C THR A 26 -9.27 -0.57 10.25
N GLU A 27 -8.69 0.26 9.38
CA GLU A 27 -9.18 1.62 9.18
C GLU A 27 -10.52 1.65 8.45
N LEU A 28 -10.71 0.79 7.46
CA LEU A 28 -12.01 0.66 6.78
C LEU A 28 -13.10 0.24 7.75
N ASN A 29 -12.79 -0.69 8.67
CA ASN A 29 -13.75 -1.12 9.68
C ASN A 29 -14.13 0.02 10.63
N ARG A 30 -13.19 0.89 10.98
CA ARG A 30 -13.49 2.08 11.79
C ARG A 30 -14.50 2.98 11.09
N ILE A 31 -14.35 3.16 9.78
CA ILE A 31 -15.28 3.97 9.00
C ILE A 31 -16.67 3.33 8.99
N VAL A 32 -16.72 2.03 8.67
CA VAL A 32 -18.00 1.31 8.54
C VAL A 32 -18.74 1.21 9.87
N SER A 33 -18.02 1.02 10.97
CA SER A 33 -18.63 0.87 12.30
C SER A 33 -18.86 2.19 13.04
N SER A 34 -18.45 3.32 12.46
CA SER A 34 -18.63 4.62 13.11
C SER A 34 -20.10 5.03 13.13
N ASN A 35 -20.49 5.75 14.18
CA ASN A 35 -21.83 6.34 14.28
C ASN A 35 -21.91 7.60 13.42
N TYR A 36 -23.13 8.00 13.08
CA TYR A 36 -23.38 9.14 12.20
C TYR A 36 -22.63 10.41 12.61
N GLY A 37 -22.59 10.70 13.92
CA GLY A 37 -21.92 11.90 14.44
C GLY A 37 -20.40 11.80 14.60
N GLU A 38 -19.80 10.64 14.36
CA GLU A 38 -18.38 10.41 14.59
C GLU A 38 -17.54 10.75 13.37
N ILE A 39 -17.64 12.00 12.93
CA ILE A 39 -16.98 12.49 11.71
C ILE A 39 -15.46 12.45 11.86
N GLU A 40 -14.93 12.85 13.02
CA GLU A 40 -13.48 12.88 13.27
C GLU A 40 -12.85 11.49 13.16
N ILE A 41 -13.54 10.47 13.67
CA ILE A 41 -13.06 9.08 13.59
C ILE A 41 -12.92 8.66 12.13
N ARG A 42 -13.93 8.98 11.30
CA ARG A 42 -13.89 8.66 9.89
C ARG A 42 -12.79 9.41 9.14
N GLU A 43 -12.60 10.68 9.48
CA GLU A 43 -11.56 11.50 8.86
C GLU A 43 -10.17 11.00 9.21
N GLU A 44 -9.95 10.63 10.47
CA GLU A 44 -8.67 10.05 10.91
C GLU A 44 -8.40 8.72 10.22
N ALA A 45 -9.40 7.86 10.14
CA ALA A 45 -9.26 6.56 9.47
C ALA A 45 -8.96 6.75 7.99
N TYR A 46 -9.64 7.68 7.33
CA TYR A 46 -9.38 8.02 5.94
C TYR A 46 -7.95 8.50 5.74
N ALA A 47 -7.48 9.39 6.62
CA ALA A 47 -6.11 9.91 6.55
C ALA A 47 -5.08 8.78 6.68
N ARG A 48 -5.32 7.80 7.56
CA ARG A 48 -4.42 6.65 7.72
C ARG A 48 -4.38 5.78 6.47
N ILE A 49 -5.54 5.58 5.83
CA ILE A 49 -5.59 4.85 4.56
C ILE A 49 -4.76 5.57 3.50
N ARG A 50 -4.88 6.90 3.43
CA ARG A 50 -4.08 7.68 2.48
C ARG A 50 -2.58 7.55 2.74
N VAL A 51 -2.16 7.49 4.00
CA VAL A 51 -0.75 7.25 4.34
C VAL A 51 -0.30 5.87 3.86
N LEU A 52 -1.10 4.83 4.08
CA LEU A 52 -0.78 3.48 3.59
C LEU A 52 -0.64 3.46 2.06
N GLU A 53 -1.54 4.13 1.35
CA GLU A 53 -1.45 4.26 -0.10
C GLU A 53 -0.19 5.00 -0.53
N SER A 54 0.23 6.02 0.23
CA SER A 54 1.45 6.77 -0.04
C SER A 54 2.69 5.89 0.09
N ILE A 55 2.73 5.01 1.09
CA ILE A 55 3.82 4.06 1.28
C ILE A 55 3.92 3.13 0.06
N GLU A 56 2.79 2.56 -0.34
CA GLU A 56 2.75 1.67 -1.51
C GLU A 56 3.17 2.40 -2.79
N ALA A 57 2.66 3.61 -3.01
CA ALA A 57 3.00 4.41 -4.18
C ALA A 57 4.49 4.75 -4.23
N HIS A 58 5.08 5.07 -3.07
CA HIS A 58 6.51 5.36 -2.99
C HIS A 58 7.35 4.14 -3.33
N LEU A 59 6.97 2.97 -2.80
CA LEU A 59 7.66 1.72 -3.13
C LEU A 59 7.53 1.37 -4.61
N GLU A 60 6.34 1.58 -5.19
CA GLU A 60 6.12 1.37 -6.62
C GLU A 60 6.99 2.30 -7.46
N SER A 61 7.12 3.55 -7.04
CA SER A 61 8.00 4.52 -7.69
C SER A 61 9.46 4.07 -7.65
N MET A 62 9.93 3.56 -6.51
CA MET A 62 11.29 3.04 -6.38
C MET A 62 11.53 1.81 -7.26
N ALA A 63 10.51 0.97 -7.39
CA ALA A 63 10.59 -0.30 -8.13
C ALA A 63 10.29 -0.15 -9.62
N ALA A 64 9.89 1.04 -10.08
CA ALA A 64 9.34 1.23 -11.42
C ALA A 64 10.24 0.70 -12.53
N GLN A 65 11.55 0.93 -12.45
CA GLN A 65 12.49 0.46 -13.48
C GLN A 65 12.50 -1.07 -13.57
N LYS A 66 12.55 -1.74 -12.44
CA LYS A 66 12.55 -3.20 -12.39
C LYS A 66 11.23 -3.78 -12.87
N MET A 67 10.12 -3.14 -12.53
CA MET A 67 8.79 -3.57 -12.98
C MET A 67 8.68 -3.45 -14.50
N MET A 68 9.21 -2.39 -15.08
CA MET A 68 9.23 -2.21 -16.53
C MET A 68 10.09 -3.28 -17.21
N ASP A 69 11.25 -3.58 -16.67
CA ASP A 69 12.14 -4.61 -17.20
C ASP A 69 11.46 -5.98 -17.20
N GLU A 70 10.76 -6.33 -16.13
CA GLU A 70 9.98 -7.57 -16.07
C GLU A 70 8.91 -7.64 -17.14
N LYS A 71 8.20 -6.53 -17.37
CA LYS A 71 7.16 -6.46 -18.40
C LYS A 71 7.73 -6.63 -19.81
N ARG A 72 8.91 -6.06 -20.06
CA ARG A 72 9.60 -6.23 -21.34
C ARG A 72 9.92 -7.68 -21.61
N ILE A 73 10.45 -8.37 -20.62
CA ILE A 73 10.78 -9.80 -20.73
C ILE A 73 9.55 -10.62 -21.05
N LYS A 74 8.40 -10.30 -20.47
CA LYS A 74 7.14 -11.02 -20.73
C LYS A 74 6.59 -10.78 -22.13
N ILE A 75 6.88 -9.64 -22.71
CA ILE A 75 6.40 -9.29 -24.06
C ILE A 75 7.27 -9.95 -25.12
N LEU A 76 8.55 -10.13 -24.85
CA LEU A 76 9.48 -10.77 -25.76
C LEU A 76 9.34 -12.29 -25.76
#